data_b8a20d1a124e910fc41fb41b1d30f274
#
_entry.id   b8a20d1a124e910fc41fb41b1d30f274
#
_cell.length_a   1.000
_cell.length_b   1.000
_cell.length_c   1.000
_cell.angle_alpha   90.00
_cell.angle_beta   90.00
_cell.angle_gamma   90.00
#
_symmetry.space_group_name_H-M   'P 1'
#
loop_
_entity.id
_entity.type
_entity.pdbx_description
1 polymer ?
#
loop_
_entity_poly.entity_id
_entity_poly.type
_entity_poly.pdbx_seq_one_letter_code
_entity_poly.pdbx_strand_id
1 'polypeptide(L)'
;MIIRQERIALVLLCVVSVAVITASIILTSIDKRDIASEFTPLSREGTLVHLQGQVDEVRATKTGGHIAASVNNTAIFIPADVAGTVTLHPGDLVSLYGIVQTYRGEKEVVVNSPRDIIIHTSPVNI
;
A
#
# COMPACT_ATOMS: atom_id res chain seq x y z
N MET A 1 -16.15 -47.98 -2.06
CA MET A 1 -15.65 -48.20 -0.70
C MET A 1 -14.35 -47.45 -0.50
N ILE A 2 -14.32 -46.50 0.45
CA ILE A 2 -13.13 -45.68 0.71
C ILE A 2 -12.15 -46.47 1.54
N ILE A 3 -10.92 -46.63 1.02
CA ILE A 3 -9.85 -47.33 1.72
C ILE A 3 -9.36 -46.42 2.88
N ARG A 4 -8.84 -47.02 3.93
CA ARG A 4 -8.34 -46.29 5.11
C ARG A 4 -7.35 -45.20 4.77
N GLN A 5 -6.48 -45.42 3.78
CA GLN A 5 -5.51 -44.43 3.30
C GLN A 5 -6.18 -43.25 2.57
N GLU A 6 -7.25 -43.52 1.84
CA GLU A 6 -8.02 -42.46 1.16
C GLU A 6 -8.77 -41.59 2.17
N ARG A 7 -9.26 -42.17 3.25
CA ARG A 7 -9.88 -41.42 4.35
C ARG A 7 -8.92 -40.46 4.99
N ILE A 8 -7.72 -40.93 5.28
CA ILE A 8 -6.66 -40.07 5.87
C ILE A 8 -6.31 -38.95 4.94
N ALA A 9 -6.12 -39.22 3.64
CA ALA A 9 -5.81 -38.23 2.65
C ALA A 9 -6.94 -37.19 2.52
N LEU A 10 -8.18 -37.61 2.53
CA LEU A 10 -9.33 -36.72 2.44
C LEU A 10 -9.42 -35.82 3.68
N VAL A 11 -9.22 -36.37 4.87
CA VAL A 11 -9.22 -35.59 6.10
C VAL A 11 -8.09 -34.55 6.11
N LEU A 12 -6.88 -34.96 5.67
CA LEU A 12 -5.75 -34.05 5.57
C LEU A 12 -6.02 -32.91 4.61
N LEU A 13 -6.62 -33.24 3.46
CA LEU A 13 -6.99 -32.23 2.47
C LEU A 13 -7.98 -31.22 3.05
N CYS A 14 -8.98 -31.68 3.76
CA CYS A 14 -9.96 -30.82 4.43
C CYS A 14 -9.31 -29.92 5.48
N VAL A 15 -8.42 -30.47 6.29
CA VAL A 15 -7.72 -29.70 7.33
C VAL A 15 -6.86 -28.62 6.71
N VAL A 16 -6.10 -28.95 5.68
CA VAL A 16 -5.25 -27.96 4.96
C VAL A 16 -6.12 -26.88 4.33
N SER A 17 -7.22 -27.26 3.69
CA SER A 17 -8.13 -26.28 3.05
C SER A 17 -8.72 -25.32 4.08
N VAL A 18 -9.16 -25.82 5.22
CA VAL A 18 -9.69 -24.98 6.30
C VAL A 18 -8.61 -24.05 6.84
N ALA A 19 -7.39 -24.56 7.04
CA ALA A 19 -6.27 -23.75 7.52
C ALA A 19 -5.94 -22.61 6.55
N VAL A 20 -5.91 -22.88 5.24
CA VAL A 20 -5.63 -21.87 4.22
C VAL A 20 -6.73 -20.81 4.18
N ILE A 21 -7.98 -21.23 4.22
CA ILE A 21 -9.13 -20.30 4.23
C ILE A 21 -9.09 -19.42 5.47
N THR A 22 -8.83 -19.98 6.64
CA THR A 22 -8.74 -19.24 7.89
C THR A 22 -7.60 -18.22 7.85
N ALA A 23 -6.43 -18.63 7.37
CA ALA A 23 -5.29 -17.74 7.22
C ALA A 23 -5.59 -16.58 6.26
N SER A 24 -6.27 -16.86 5.14
CA SER A 24 -6.68 -15.82 4.18
C SER A 24 -7.63 -14.81 4.80
N ILE A 25 -8.59 -15.26 5.59
CA ILE A 25 -9.54 -14.37 6.26
C ILE A 25 -8.81 -13.48 7.28
N ILE A 26 -7.90 -14.05 8.05
CA ILE A 26 -7.12 -13.29 9.03
C ILE A 26 -6.29 -12.22 8.34
N LEU A 27 -5.59 -12.58 7.27
CA LEU A 27 -4.75 -11.64 6.52
C LEU A 27 -5.56 -10.52 5.88
N THR A 28 -6.76 -10.82 5.36
CA THR A 28 -7.62 -9.78 4.76
C THR A 28 -8.27 -8.89 5.80
N SER A 29 -8.46 -9.38 7.02
CA SER A 29 -9.07 -8.57 8.09
C SER A 29 -8.09 -7.65 8.79
N ILE A 30 -6.78 -7.85 8.60
CA ILE A 30 -5.77 -6.96 9.17
C ILE A 30 -5.77 -5.64 8.40
N ASP A 31 -6.04 -4.55 9.10
CA ASP A 31 -5.96 -3.22 8.52
C ASP A 31 -4.48 -2.87 8.28
N LYS A 32 -4.17 -2.35 7.11
CA LYS A 32 -2.83 -1.87 6.78
C LYS A 32 -2.32 -0.85 7.77
N ARG A 33 -3.22 -0.07 8.35
CA ARG A 33 -2.87 0.95 9.35
C ARG A 33 -2.27 0.36 10.61
N ASP A 34 -2.68 -0.86 10.96
CA ASP A 34 -2.19 -1.53 12.17
C ASP A 34 -0.80 -2.13 12.00
N ILE A 35 -0.42 -2.45 10.76
CA ILE A 35 0.86 -3.11 10.47
C ILE A 35 1.89 -2.20 9.81
N ALA A 36 1.49 -1.01 9.37
CA ALA A 36 2.39 -0.08 8.71
C ALA A 36 3.38 0.52 9.70
N SER A 37 4.66 0.56 9.32
CA SER A 37 5.71 1.25 10.05
C SER A 37 5.85 2.68 9.53
N GLU A 38 6.31 3.59 10.38
CA GLU A 38 6.58 4.93 9.92
C GLU A 38 7.74 4.92 8.91
N PHE A 39 7.59 5.67 7.82
CA PHE A 39 8.64 5.74 6.80
C PHE A 39 9.86 6.47 7.34
N THR A 40 11.04 5.88 7.10
CA THR A 40 12.33 6.51 7.35
C THR A 40 13.24 6.24 6.16
N PRO A 41 14.32 7.04 5.97
CA PRO A 41 15.29 6.74 4.91
C PRO A 41 15.94 5.36 5.04
N LEU A 42 15.84 4.72 6.21
CA LEU A 42 16.36 3.39 6.45
C LEU A 42 15.33 2.28 6.22
N SER A 43 14.11 2.62 5.85
CA SER A 43 13.06 1.63 5.57
C SER A 43 13.52 0.69 4.45
N ARG A 44 13.25 -0.61 4.62
CA ARG A 44 13.66 -1.63 3.65
C ARG A 44 12.66 -1.73 2.51
N GLU A 45 13.14 -2.10 1.34
CA GLU A 45 12.27 -2.42 0.20
C GLU A 45 11.26 -3.50 0.58
N GLY A 46 10.06 -3.38 0.05
CA GLY A 46 8.98 -4.32 0.31
C GLY A 46 8.24 -4.09 1.61
N THR A 47 8.67 -3.14 2.42
CA THR A 47 8.04 -2.83 3.70
C THR A 47 6.83 -1.92 3.50
N LEU A 48 5.73 -2.23 4.17
CA LEU A 48 4.57 -1.34 4.23
C LEU A 48 4.87 -0.22 5.22
N VAL A 49 4.76 1.02 4.77
CA VAL A 49 5.09 2.20 5.57
C VAL A 49 3.95 3.22 5.55
N HIS A 50 3.92 4.04 6.59
CA HIS A 50 3.07 5.20 6.70
C HIS A 50 3.91 6.46 6.56
N LEU A 51 3.47 7.36 5.69
CA LEU A 51 4.12 8.65 5.49
C LEU A 51 3.07 9.74 5.62
N GLN A 52 3.36 10.74 6.42
CA GLN A 52 2.49 11.90 6.60
C GLN A 52 3.31 13.17 6.40
N GLY A 53 2.77 14.11 5.66
CA GLY A 53 3.45 15.38 5.43
C GLY A 53 2.76 16.22 4.38
N GLN A 54 3.43 17.28 4.00
CA GLN A 54 2.94 18.22 3.01
C GLN A 54 3.50 17.86 1.63
N VAL A 55 2.64 17.92 0.62
CA VAL A 55 3.04 17.68 -0.76
C VAL A 55 3.92 18.83 -1.24
N ASP A 56 5.13 18.52 -1.67
CA ASP A 56 6.08 19.50 -2.18
C ASP A 56 5.89 19.73 -3.68
N GLU A 57 5.70 18.64 -4.42
CA GLU A 57 5.64 18.67 -5.88
C GLU A 57 4.76 17.54 -6.39
N VAL A 58 4.04 17.80 -7.46
CA VAL A 58 3.23 16.79 -8.15
C VAL A 58 3.51 16.89 -9.64
N ARG A 59 3.86 15.76 -10.26
CA ARG A 59 4.07 15.68 -11.71
C ARG A 59 3.32 14.47 -12.27
N ALA A 60 2.63 14.70 -13.39
CA ALA A 60 2.09 13.60 -14.16
C ALA A 60 3.22 13.00 -15.00
N THR A 61 3.29 11.67 -15.05
CA THR A 61 4.27 11.01 -15.91
C THR A 61 3.86 11.18 -17.38
N LYS A 62 4.84 11.21 -18.28
CA LYS A 62 4.60 11.43 -19.71
C LYS A 62 3.79 10.32 -20.37
N THR A 63 3.85 9.13 -19.81
CA THR A 63 3.16 7.95 -20.35
C THR A 63 2.45 7.21 -19.22
N GLY A 64 1.30 6.61 -19.52
CA GLY A 64 0.62 5.70 -18.62
C GLY A 64 -0.29 6.34 -17.57
N GLY A 65 -0.33 7.67 -17.48
CA GLY A 65 -1.25 8.35 -16.53
C GLY A 65 -0.89 8.22 -15.07
N HIS A 66 0.37 7.86 -14.76
CA HIS A 66 0.84 7.77 -13.38
C HIS A 66 1.14 9.17 -12.82
N ILE A 67 1.17 9.28 -11.50
CA ILE A 67 1.55 10.51 -10.81
C ILE A 67 2.83 10.25 -10.02
N ALA A 68 3.82 11.12 -10.20
CA ALA A 68 5.02 11.17 -9.37
C ALA A 68 4.93 12.41 -8.48
N ALA A 69 5.01 12.22 -7.19
CA ALA A 69 4.88 13.30 -6.22
C ALA A 69 6.03 13.25 -5.22
N SER A 70 6.20 14.33 -4.48
CA SER A 70 7.15 14.40 -3.38
C SER A 70 6.41 14.89 -2.14
N VAL A 71 6.60 14.17 -1.04
CA VAL A 71 6.04 14.53 0.28
C VAL A 71 7.19 14.53 1.27
N ASN A 72 7.47 15.67 1.87
CA ASN A 72 8.61 15.84 2.79
C ASN A 72 9.92 15.34 2.18
N ASN A 73 10.19 15.66 0.92
CA ASN A 73 11.37 15.23 0.15
C ASN A 73 11.44 13.72 -0.11
N THR A 74 10.35 13.02 0.12
CA THR A 74 10.26 11.58 -0.16
C THR A 74 9.49 11.36 -1.46
N ALA A 75 10.07 10.60 -2.38
CA ALA A 75 9.42 10.30 -3.65
C ALA A 75 8.22 9.39 -3.44
N ILE A 76 7.10 9.73 -4.05
CA ILE A 76 5.86 8.96 -4.01
C ILE A 76 5.47 8.63 -5.45
N PHE A 77 5.12 7.38 -5.69
CA PHE A 77 4.62 6.93 -6.98
C PHE A 77 3.16 6.48 -6.83
N ILE A 78 2.29 7.05 -7.64
CA ILE A 78 0.87 6.70 -7.66
C ILE A 78 0.55 6.11 -9.02
N PRO A 79 0.30 4.79 -9.12
CA PRO A 79 -0.03 4.15 -10.39
C PRO A 79 -1.31 4.73 -11.01
N ALA A 80 -1.46 4.57 -12.32
CA ALA A 80 -2.57 5.13 -13.08
C ALA A 80 -3.95 4.73 -12.52
N ASP A 81 -4.08 3.50 -12.05
CA ASP A 81 -5.33 2.99 -11.47
C ASP A 81 -5.78 3.82 -10.27
N VAL A 82 -4.82 4.25 -9.46
CA VAL A 82 -5.06 5.07 -8.27
C VAL A 82 -5.10 6.55 -8.63
N ALA A 83 -4.22 6.97 -9.53
CA ALA A 83 -4.08 8.37 -9.93
C ALA A 83 -5.37 8.94 -10.52
N GLY A 84 -6.15 8.12 -11.21
CA GLY A 84 -7.42 8.55 -11.79
C GLY A 84 -8.49 8.92 -10.78
N THR A 85 -8.34 8.50 -9.53
CA THR A 85 -9.31 8.75 -8.46
C THR A 85 -8.80 9.68 -7.38
N VAL A 86 -7.54 10.10 -7.48
CA VAL A 86 -6.89 10.95 -6.48
C VAL A 86 -6.46 12.26 -7.13
N THR A 87 -6.81 13.37 -6.49
CA THR A 87 -6.37 14.70 -6.93
C THR A 87 -5.44 15.28 -5.87
N LEU A 88 -4.18 15.44 -6.25
CA LEU A 88 -3.14 16.01 -5.39
C LEU A 88 -2.71 17.38 -5.90
N HIS A 89 -2.49 18.29 -4.97
CA HIS A 89 -1.94 19.61 -5.27
C HIS A 89 -0.74 19.90 -4.36
N PRO A 90 0.27 20.62 -4.84
CA PRO A 90 1.33 21.09 -3.96
C PRO A 90 0.76 21.87 -2.78
N GLY A 91 1.27 21.60 -1.58
CA GLY A 91 0.79 22.21 -0.35
C GLY A 91 -0.25 21.42 0.41
N ASP A 92 -0.85 20.40 -0.22
CA ASP A 92 -1.80 19.54 0.48
C ASP A 92 -1.12 18.76 1.60
N LEU A 93 -1.83 18.61 2.72
CA LEU A 93 -1.40 17.70 3.77
C LEU A 93 -1.96 16.31 3.46
N VAL A 94 -1.09 15.32 3.43
CA VAL A 94 -1.48 13.95 3.11
C VAL A 94 -0.96 12.97 4.13
N SER A 95 -1.72 11.91 4.30
CA SER A 95 -1.32 10.72 5.05
C SER A 95 -1.47 9.54 4.11
N LEU A 96 -0.40 8.78 3.90
CA LEU A 96 -0.45 7.67 2.96
C LEU A 96 0.23 6.42 3.49
N TYR A 97 -0.20 5.31 2.97
CA TYR A 97 0.37 4.00 3.23
C TYR A 97 0.82 3.42 1.89
N GLY A 98 2.00 2.88 1.86
CA GLY A 98 2.53 2.31 0.64
C GLY A 98 3.70 1.39 0.89
N ILE A 99 4.17 0.78 -0.18
CA ILE A 99 5.28 -0.16 -0.15
C ILE A 99 6.55 0.56 -0.60
N VAL A 100 7.62 0.39 0.15
CA VAL A 100 8.92 0.97 -0.19
C VAL A 100 9.54 0.20 -1.35
N GLN A 101 9.98 0.93 -2.36
CA GLN A 101 10.81 0.38 -3.43
C GLN A 101 11.97 1.33 -3.72
N THR A 102 12.99 0.82 -4.37
CA THR A 102 14.13 1.64 -4.81
C THR A 102 14.02 1.88 -6.31
N TYR A 103 14.08 3.13 -6.71
CA TYR A 103 14.07 3.53 -8.11
C TYR A 103 15.21 4.51 -8.35
N ARG A 104 16.10 4.15 -9.26
CA ARG A 104 17.29 4.95 -9.61
C ARG A 104 18.13 5.33 -8.37
N GLY A 105 18.27 4.39 -7.44
CA GLY A 105 19.07 4.58 -6.23
C GLY A 105 18.36 5.33 -5.10
N GLU A 106 17.13 5.78 -5.31
CA GLU A 106 16.36 6.49 -4.30
C GLU A 106 15.17 5.66 -3.82
N LYS A 107 14.86 5.77 -2.56
CA LYS A 107 13.69 5.10 -2.00
C LYS A 107 12.43 5.86 -2.37
N GLU A 108 11.41 5.10 -2.73
CA GLU A 108 10.15 5.60 -3.20
C GLU A 108 9.03 4.82 -2.51
N VAL A 109 7.94 5.49 -2.19
CA VAL A 109 6.75 4.85 -1.62
C VAL A 109 5.69 4.72 -2.72
N VAL A 110 5.26 3.49 -2.97
CA VAL A 110 4.24 3.20 -3.98
C VAL A 110 2.89 3.05 -3.31
N VAL A 111 1.93 3.88 -3.70
CA VAL A 111 0.55 3.81 -3.21
C VAL A 111 -0.25 2.89 -4.13
N ASN A 112 -0.74 1.79 -3.59
CA ASN A 112 -1.39 0.74 -4.38
C ASN A 112 -2.92 0.86 -4.45
N SER A 113 -3.52 1.70 -3.61
CA SER A 113 -4.97 1.82 -3.54
C SER A 113 -5.37 3.25 -3.20
N PRO A 114 -6.51 3.74 -3.73
CA PRO A 114 -7.03 5.06 -3.35
C PRO A 114 -7.33 5.20 -1.86
N ARG A 115 -7.59 4.08 -1.20
CA ARG A 115 -7.85 4.07 0.25
C ARG A 115 -6.59 4.26 1.07
N ASP A 116 -5.43 4.07 0.46
CA ASP A 116 -4.15 4.17 1.13
C ASP A 116 -3.62 5.61 1.18
N ILE A 117 -4.30 6.54 0.53
CA ILE A 117 -3.93 7.95 0.58
C ILE A 117 -5.11 8.79 1.06
N ILE A 118 -4.85 9.59 2.09
CA ILE A 118 -5.84 10.49 2.68
C ILE A 118 -5.33 11.91 2.51
N ILE A 119 -6.10 12.73 1.82
CA ILE A 119 -5.74 14.13 1.58
C ILE A 119 -6.49 14.97 2.60
N HIS A 120 -5.74 15.69 3.42
CA HIS A 120 -6.28 16.64 4.37
C HIS A 120 -6.21 18.02 3.72
N THR A 121 -7.32 18.51 3.19
CA THR A 121 -7.33 19.88 2.71
C THR A 121 -7.06 20.81 3.88
N SER A 122 -6.06 21.65 3.71
CA SER A 122 -5.76 22.69 4.69
C SER A 122 -7.03 23.50 4.92
N PRO A 123 -7.51 23.64 6.17
CA PRO A 123 -8.65 24.52 6.41
C PRO A 123 -8.26 25.91 5.93
N VAL A 124 -9.13 26.49 5.10
CA VAL A 124 -8.90 27.86 4.65
C VAL A 124 -9.00 28.74 5.87
N ASN A 125 -7.88 29.16 6.36
CA ASN A 125 -7.83 30.16 7.41
C ASN A 125 -8.13 31.50 6.78
N ILE A 126 -9.25 31.92 7.07
CA ILE A 126 -9.69 33.24 6.66
C ILE A 126 -9.17 34.27 7.68
#